data_45ddc385840d5a9af2b144fe4601db80
#
_entry.id   45ddc385840d5a9af2b144fe4601db80
#
_cell.length_a   1.000
_cell.length_b   1.000
_cell.length_c   1.000
_cell.angle_alpha   90.00
_cell.angle_beta   90.00
_cell.angle_gamma   90.00
#
_symmetry.space_group_name_H-M   'P 1'
#
loop_
_entity.id
_entity.type
_entity.pdbx_description
1 polymer ?
#
loop_
_entity_poly.entity_id
_entity_poly.type
_entity_poly.pdbx_seq_one_letter_code
_entity_poly.pdbx_strand_id
1 'polypeptide(L)'
;MGRDFRGGGLARGGRGGSDRGGFRGGRSSEGRGGGGRGGFGGRPSDGGGGGFRGRGGGRGAPRGRGGGRGGFGGRGAGKRVIVEPHRHGGVFISKGKDDSLVTKNMVVGESIYGEKRIAVDGDDGIEKIEYRVWNPFRSKLAAGIMNGLERIHMAPGSKVLYLGAASGTTVSHVSDILGPEGVVYAVEFSHRSGRDLLNVAKHRTNIVPIIEDARHPHKYRMLVGMVDTIFSDVAQPDQSRIVGVNAEWFLKDEGHAIISIKASCIDSIADPGTVFAKEIEVLRKLQFTPREQVTLEPYERAHAVVTAQYKAPKK
;
A
#
# COMPACT_ATOMS: atom_id res chain seq x y z
N MET A 1 -32.35 -35.33 58.36
CA MET A 1 -33.55 -35.59 57.54
C MET A 1 -33.13 -35.30 56.12
N GLY A 2 -32.71 -36.16 55.26
CA GLY A 2 -33.03 -37.56 55.00
C GLY A 2 -34.13 -37.65 53.95
N ARG A 3 -33.75 -37.84 52.70
CA ARG A 3 -34.33 -38.90 51.84
C ARG A 3 -33.80 -38.83 50.39
N ASP A 4 -33.12 -39.90 50.09
CA ASP A 4 -32.83 -40.44 48.75
C ASP A 4 -34.11 -40.66 47.94
N PHE A 5 -33.99 -40.67 46.60
CA PHE A 5 -34.61 -41.68 45.75
C PHE A 5 -33.80 -41.92 44.45
N ARG A 6 -33.47 -43.17 44.30
CA ARG A 6 -32.84 -43.87 43.16
C ARG A 6 -33.85 -44.14 42.05
N GLY A 7 -33.33 -44.47 40.90
CA GLY A 7 -33.88 -45.35 39.87
C GLY A 7 -33.73 -44.70 38.48
N GLY A 8 -33.00 -45.19 37.50
CA GLY A 8 -32.74 -46.59 37.10
C GLY A 8 -33.43 -46.84 35.76
N GLY A 9 -32.66 -47.07 34.69
CA GLY A 9 -33.27 -47.44 33.41
C GLY A 9 -32.28 -47.56 32.25
N LEU A 10 -31.64 -48.70 32.14
CA LEU A 10 -30.89 -49.23 30.97
C LEU A 10 -31.83 -49.79 29.91
N ALA A 11 -31.56 -49.55 28.62
CA ALA A 11 -31.83 -50.42 27.48
C ALA A 11 -30.97 -49.95 26.29
N ARG A 12 -30.10 -50.64 25.91
CA ARG A 12 -29.62 -51.69 24.98
C ARG A 12 -30.50 -51.84 23.74
N GLY A 13 -29.83 -51.71 22.56
CA GLY A 13 -30.01 -52.68 21.49
C GLY A 13 -30.32 -52.11 20.11
N GLY A 14 -29.47 -52.41 19.13
CA GLY A 14 -29.82 -52.33 17.73
C GLY A 14 -28.60 -52.24 16.79
N ARG A 15 -28.05 -53.44 16.49
CA ARG A 15 -27.08 -53.68 15.41
C ARG A 15 -27.80 -53.82 14.06
N GLY A 16 -27.09 -53.51 12.97
CA GLY A 16 -27.36 -53.96 11.60
C GLY A 16 -27.42 -52.76 10.66
N GLY A 17 -26.80 -52.73 9.54
CA GLY A 17 -26.18 -53.70 8.70
C GLY A 17 -25.43 -52.99 7.59
N SER A 18 -24.38 -53.59 7.16
CA SER A 18 -23.55 -53.33 6.02
C SER A 18 -24.33 -53.44 4.70
N ASP A 19 -24.04 -52.50 3.76
CA ASP A 19 -24.10 -52.92 2.35
C ASP A 19 -23.00 -52.26 1.56
N ARG A 20 -22.22 -53.15 0.95
CA ARG A 20 -21.20 -52.89 -0.03
C ARG A 20 -21.87 -52.82 -1.40
N GLY A 21 -21.59 -51.78 -2.15
CA GLY A 21 -21.95 -51.70 -3.56
C GLY A 21 -20.82 -51.00 -4.29
N GLY A 22 -19.86 -51.77 -4.74
CA GLY A 22 -18.88 -51.36 -5.72
C GLY A 22 -19.45 -51.48 -7.12
N PHE A 23 -19.14 -50.55 -7.96
CA PHE A 23 -19.10 -50.70 -9.41
C PHE A 23 -17.88 -50.06 -9.98
N ARG A 24 -17.12 -50.89 -10.55
CA ARG A 24 -16.09 -50.89 -11.52
C ARG A 24 -16.50 -50.15 -12.79
N GLY A 25 -15.57 -49.34 -13.35
CA GLY A 25 -15.04 -49.66 -14.68
C GLY A 25 -15.59 -48.80 -15.81
N GLY A 26 -14.69 -48.11 -16.45
CA GLY A 26 -14.89 -47.47 -17.73
C GLY A 26 -13.62 -46.82 -18.22
N ARG A 27 -12.68 -47.64 -18.71
CA ARG A 27 -11.59 -47.28 -19.60
C ARG A 27 -12.11 -47.20 -21.02
N SER A 28 -11.49 -46.34 -21.79
CA SER A 28 -11.24 -46.33 -23.24
C SER A 28 -11.71 -45.00 -23.81
N SER A 29 -11.06 -44.33 -24.71
CA SER A 29 -10.06 -44.72 -25.70
C SER A 29 -9.41 -43.47 -26.26
N GLU A 30 -8.14 -43.58 -26.47
CA GLU A 30 -7.32 -43.05 -27.54
C GLU A 30 -8.05 -42.49 -28.77
N GLY A 31 -7.59 -41.34 -29.20
CA GLY A 31 -7.85 -40.75 -30.51
C GLY A 31 -6.62 -39.97 -30.97
N ARG A 32 -5.73 -40.68 -31.62
CA ARG A 32 -4.63 -40.14 -32.45
C ARG A 32 -5.20 -39.54 -33.75
N GLY A 33 -4.54 -38.54 -34.24
CA GLY A 33 -4.60 -38.06 -35.61
C GLY A 33 -4.20 -36.61 -35.65
N GLY A 34 -3.09 -36.26 -36.12
CA GLY A 34 -2.44 -36.29 -37.40
C GLY A 34 -2.39 -34.87 -37.88
N GLY A 35 -1.22 -34.21 -37.95
CA GLY A 35 -0.30 -34.28 -39.06
C GLY A 35 -0.58 -33.13 -40.04
N GLY A 36 0.27 -32.12 -40.07
CA GLY A 36 0.21 -31.06 -41.08
C GLY A 36 1.48 -30.23 -41.10
N ARG A 37 2.50 -30.75 -41.74
CA ARG A 37 3.72 -30.03 -42.11
C ARG A 37 3.47 -29.12 -43.32
N GLY A 38 4.10 -27.94 -43.33
CA GLY A 38 4.37 -27.10 -44.47
C GLY A 38 4.96 -25.80 -43.96
N GLY A 39 6.15 -25.50 -44.07
CA GLY A 39 7.31 -25.79 -44.90
C GLY A 39 7.35 -24.87 -46.13
N PHE A 40 8.38 -24.05 -46.19
CA PHE A 40 8.90 -23.19 -47.26
C PHE A 40 8.89 -21.72 -46.82
N GLY A 41 10.02 -21.06 -46.70
CA GLY A 41 11.25 -21.07 -47.48
C GLY A 41 11.22 -19.91 -48.46
N GLY A 42 12.05 -18.88 -48.18
CA GLY A 42 12.17 -17.79 -49.12
C GLY A 42 13.00 -16.62 -48.61
N ARG A 43 14.28 -16.72 -48.67
CA ARG A 43 15.24 -15.64 -48.92
C ARG A 43 15.71 -15.86 -50.38
N PRO A 44 16.50 -14.97 -51.02
CA PRO A 44 16.78 -13.54 -50.97
C PRO A 44 16.74 -12.90 -52.40
N SER A 45 16.99 -11.59 -52.53
CA SER A 45 17.71 -10.96 -53.68
C SER A 45 17.73 -9.45 -53.46
N ASP A 46 18.83 -8.81 -53.20
CA ASP A 46 19.84 -8.30 -54.13
C ASP A 46 19.30 -7.36 -55.23
N GLY A 47 19.90 -6.20 -55.28
CA GLY A 47 19.89 -5.24 -56.36
C GLY A 47 19.67 -3.83 -55.85
N GLY A 48 20.55 -2.92 -55.83
CA GLY A 48 21.59 -2.52 -56.75
C GLY A 48 21.47 -1.06 -57.00
N GLY A 49 22.53 -0.32 -56.75
CA GLY A 49 23.10 0.62 -57.65
C GLY A 49 22.56 2.07 -57.65
N GLY A 50 23.43 3.00 -57.48
CA GLY A 50 23.24 4.35 -57.93
C GLY A 50 23.97 5.40 -57.13
N GLY A 51 25.28 5.49 -57.39
CA GLY A 51 26.11 6.60 -56.92
C GLY A 51 25.90 7.84 -57.75
N PHE A 52 26.02 8.98 -57.13
CA PHE A 52 26.46 10.22 -57.80
C PHE A 52 27.47 10.94 -56.94
N ARG A 53 28.65 11.08 -57.52
CA ARG A 53 29.75 11.95 -57.10
C ARG A 53 29.40 13.35 -57.52
N GLY A 54 29.49 14.34 -56.61
CA GLY A 54 29.50 15.75 -56.89
C GLY A 54 30.64 16.43 -56.11
N ARG A 55 31.68 16.76 -56.83
CA ARG A 55 32.90 17.49 -56.40
C ARG A 55 32.67 18.98 -56.60
N GLY A 56 33.13 19.77 -55.62
CA GLY A 56 33.27 21.24 -55.74
C GLY A 56 33.45 21.81 -54.36
N GLY A 57 34.54 22.25 -53.88
CA GLY A 57 35.55 23.15 -54.37
C GLY A 57 35.18 24.60 -54.02
N GLY A 58 35.64 25.17 -52.89
CA GLY A 58 35.42 26.56 -52.57
C GLY A 58 36.16 26.98 -51.29
N ARG A 59 37.38 27.50 -51.47
CA ARG A 59 38.19 28.14 -50.42
C ARG A 59 37.58 29.57 -50.13
N GLY A 60 37.60 30.00 -48.87
CA GLY A 60 37.34 31.38 -48.52
C GLY A 60 37.24 31.64 -47.03
N ALA A 61 38.36 31.87 -46.39
CA ALA A 61 38.32 32.63 -45.12
C ALA A 61 38.37 34.11 -45.45
N PRO A 62 37.76 34.99 -44.64
CA PRO A 62 38.58 35.86 -43.80
C PRO A 62 38.09 36.11 -42.39
N ARG A 63 39.06 36.38 -41.57
CA ARG A 63 39.02 36.86 -40.18
C ARG A 63 38.04 38.00 -39.96
N GLY A 64 37.13 37.84 -38.98
CA GLY A 64 36.35 38.88 -38.35
C GLY A 64 36.58 38.84 -36.84
N ARG A 65 37.36 39.79 -36.36
CA ARG A 65 37.63 40.08 -34.96
C ARG A 65 36.43 40.89 -34.45
N GLY A 66 35.61 40.35 -33.58
CA GLY A 66 34.49 41.04 -32.93
C GLY A 66 34.38 40.57 -31.48
N GLY A 67 34.93 41.32 -30.55
CA GLY A 67 34.76 41.12 -29.13
C GLY A 67 33.29 41.40 -28.74
N GLY A 68 32.60 40.40 -28.29
CA GLY A 68 31.33 40.50 -27.63
C GLY A 68 31.49 39.98 -26.21
N ARG A 69 31.49 40.88 -25.24
CA ARG A 69 31.38 40.56 -23.81
C ARG A 69 30.13 39.72 -23.62
N GLY A 70 30.31 38.44 -23.34
CA GLY A 70 29.27 37.52 -22.98
C GLY A 70 28.61 38.01 -21.70
N GLY A 71 27.36 38.32 -21.81
CA GLY A 71 26.51 38.54 -20.67
C GLY A 71 26.56 37.31 -19.77
N PHE A 72 26.85 37.52 -18.52
CA PHE A 72 26.58 36.58 -17.45
C PHE A 72 25.09 36.28 -17.50
N GLY A 73 24.74 35.16 -18.11
CA GLY A 73 23.40 34.60 -18.01
C GLY A 73 23.05 34.47 -16.54
N GLY A 74 22.14 35.29 -16.10
CA GLY A 74 21.61 35.23 -14.75
C GLY A 74 21.22 33.80 -14.45
N ARG A 75 21.89 33.18 -13.49
CA ARG A 75 21.37 31.99 -12.80
C ARG A 75 20.00 32.41 -12.33
N GLY A 76 18.97 31.92 -13.01
CA GLY A 76 17.59 32.08 -12.54
C GLY A 76 17.58 31.66 -11.08
N ALA A 77 17.29 32.62 -10.21
CA ALA A 77 17.07 32.34 -8.80
C ALA A 77 15.98 31.28 -8.75
N GLY A 78 16.37 30.01 -8.55
CA GLY A 78 15.45 28.93 -8.38
C GLY A 78 14.47 29.34 -7.29
N LYS A 79 13.18 29.36 -7.60
CA LYS A 79 12.15 29.67 -6.60
C LYS A 79 12.46 28.85 -5.38
N ARG A 80 12.74 29.52 -4.28
CA ARG A 80 13.00 28.87 -2.99
C ARG A 80 11.74 28.10 -2.64
N VAL A 81 11.82 26.78 -2.57
CA VAL A 81 10.71 25.95 -2.16
C VAL A 81 10.58 26.09 -0.65
N ILE A 82 9.41 26.47 -0.18
CA ILE A 82 9.10 26.62 1.24
C ILE A 82 8.37 25.34 1.66
N VAL A 83 8.82 24.71 2.74
CA VAL A 83 8.17 23.54 3.34
C VAL A 83 7.69 23.93 4.73
N GLU A 84 6.39 23.76 4.96
CA GLU A 84 5.73 24.08 6.22
C GLU A 84 5.25 22.80 6.91
N PRO A 85 5.27 22.72 8.25
CA PRO A 85 4.69 21.60 8.96
C PRO A 85 3.18 21.52 8.75
N HIS A 86 2.66 20.31 8.55
CA HIS A 86 1.23 20.04 8.52
C HIS A 86 0.70 19.85 9.94
N ARG A 87 -0.62 19.91 10.15
CA ARG A 87 -1.26 19.61 11.45
C ARG A 87 -0.98 18.20 11.97
N HIS A 88 -0.64 17.26 11.08
CA HIS A 88 -0.23 15.91 11.45
C HIS A 88 1.29 15.87 11.64
N GLY A 89 1.75 15.43 12.82
CA GLY A 89 3.17 15.31 13.12
C GLY A 89 3.89 14.41 12.11
N GLY A 90 5.07 14.84 11.63
CA GLY A 90 5.85 14.12 10.62
C GLY A 90 5.40 14.32 9.17
N VAL A 91 4.30 15.03 8.94
CA VAL A 91 3.80 15.40 7.62
C VAL A 91 4.05 16.88 7.37
N PHE A 92 4.36 17.25 6.13
CA PHE A 92 4.66 18.63 5.74
C PHE A 92 3.96 18.98 4.43
N ILE A 93 3.87 20.27 4.14
CA ILE A 93 3.36 20.82 2.89
C ILE A 93 4.47 21.58 2.19
N SER A 94 4.79 21.20 0.97
CA SER A 94 5.65 21.99 0.08
C SER A 94 4.82 23.03 -0.63
N LYS A 95 5.08 24.31 -0.34
CA LYS A 95 4.43 25.43 -0.98
C LYS A 95 5.00 25.68 -2.38
N GLY A 96 4.14 25.78 -3.37
CA GLY A 96 4.54 25.97 -4.75
C GLY A 96 3.46 26.61 -5.60
N LYS A 97 3.42 26.26 -6.88
CA LYS A 97 2.31 26.61 -7.76
C LYS A 97 1.08 25.79 -7.37
N ASP A 98 1.33 24.49 -7.07
CA ASP A 98 0.37 23.57 -6.50
C ASP A 98 1.00 23.02 -5.21
N ASP A 99 0.30 23.18 -4.10
CA ASP A 99 0.74 22.67 -2.80
C ASP A 99 0.80 21.15 -2.85
N SER A 100 1.87 20.57 -2.33
CA SER A 100 2.08 19.13 -2.33
C SER A 100 2.37 18.60 -0.93
N LEU A 101 1.73 17.49 -0.58
CA LEU A 101 2.03 16.77 0.65
C LEU A 101 3.43 16.14 0.54
N VAL A 102 4.24 16.28 1.59
CA VAL A 102 5.60 15.74 1.63
C VAL A 102 5.91 15.13 2.99
N THR A 103 6.84 14.17 3.01
CA THR A 103 7.41 13.58 4.23
C THR A 103 8.92 13.77 4.25
N LYS A 104 9.52 13.95 5.45
CA LYS A 104 10.96 14.07 5.59
C LYS A 104 11.60 12.73 5.27
N ASN A 105 12.48 12.70 4.25
CA ASN A 105 13.10 11.44 3.81
C ASN A 105 14.06 10.89 4.87
N MET A 106 13.78 9.71 5.41
CA MET A 106 14.70 9.03 6.34
C MET A 106 15.98 8.55 5.65
N VAL A 107 15.90 8.22 4.35
CA VAL A 107 17.02 7.70 3.56
C VAL A 107 17.35 8.72 2.46
N VAL A 108 18.19 9.67 2.79
CA VAL A 108 18.57 10.75 1.89
C VAL A 108 19.17 10.19 0.59
N GLY A 109 18.73 10.72 -0.54
CA GLY A 109 19.20 10.28 -1.85
C GLY A 109 18.37 9.15 -2.48
N GLU A 110 17.45 8.51 -1.76
CA GLU A 110 16.63 7.41 -2.28
C GLU A 110 15.17 7.83 -2.54
N SER A 111 14.61 7.31 -3.63
CA SER A 111 13.19 7.32 -3.91
C SER A 111 12.70 5.88 -4.01
N ILE A 112 11.46 5.60 -3.59
CA ILE A 112 10.93 4.24 -3.50
C ILE A 112 10.14 3.86 -4.76
N TYR A 113 9.36 4.79 -5.29
CA TYR A 113 8.49 4.55 -6.45
C TYR A 113 8.65 5.60 -7.54
N GLY A 114 9.80 6.31 -7.57
CA GLY A 114 10.10 7.39 -8.50
C GLY A 114 9.44 8.72 -8.15
N GLU A 115 9.07 8.92 -6.88
CA GLU A 115 8.54 10.18 -6.37
C GLU A 115 9.61 11.28 -6.40
N LYS A 116 9.15 12.52 -6.61
CA LYS A 116 10.00 13.68 -6.60
C LYS A 116 10.55 13.92 -5.19
N ARG A 117 11.85 14.24 -5.11
CA ARG A 117 12.53 14.66 -3.88
C ARG A 117 12.78 16.16 -3.93
N ILE A 118 12.69 16.82 -2.80
CA ILE A 118 12.86 18.26 -2.62
C ILE A 118 13.87 18.44 -1.49
N ALA A 119 14.98 19.10 -1.77
CA ALA A 119 15.94 19.49 -0.76
C ALA A 119 15.73 20.94 -0.38
N VAL A 120 15.64 21.22 0.90
CA VAL A 120 15.49 22.58 1.47
C VAL A 120 16.64 22.81 2.45
N ASP A 121 17.17 24.01 2.47
CA ASP A 121 18.19 24.38 3.46
C ASP A 121 17.54 24.33 4.86
N GLY A 122 18.18 23.67 5.80
CA GLY A 122 17.73 23.62 7.18
C GLY A 122 17.81 24.99 7.85
N ASP A 123 17.20 25.10 9.02
CA ASP A 123 17.13 26.36 9.77
C ASP A 123 18.53 26.92 10.10
N ASP A 124 19.53 26.05 10.24
CA ASP A 124 20.93 26.43 10.48
C ASP A 124 21.70 26.79 9.21
N GLY A 125 21.10 26.65 8.02
CA GLY A 125 21.71 26.91 6.72
C GLY A 125 22.90 26.01 6.36
N ILE A 126 23.23 25.01 7.20
CA ILE A 126 24.38 24.11 7.05
C ILE A 126 23.91 22.75 6.49
N GLU A 127 22.82 22.21 6.99
CA GLU A 127 22.30 20.92 6.56
C GLU A 127 21.16 21.09 5.56
N LYS A 128 21.12 20.22 4.54
CA LYS A 128 19.97 20.12 3.63
C LYS A 128 19.04 19.03 4.11
N ILE A 129 17.81 19.42 4.35
CA ILE A 129 16.74 18.48 4.67
C ILE A 129 16.08 18.03 3.37
N GLU A 130 16.04 16.73 3.13
CA GLU A 130 15.37 16.17 1.97
C GLU A 130 13.95 15.71 2.32
N TYR A 131 13.00 16.08 1.48
CA TYR A 131 11.60 15.68 1.56
C TYR A 131 11.21 14.88 0.33
N ARG A 132 10.28 13.94 0.49
CA ARG A 132 9.69 13.13 -0.58
C ARG A 132 8.25 13.57 -0.82
N VAL A 133 7.90 13.82 -2.09
CA VAL A 133 6.52 14.19 -2.46
C VAL A 133 5.61 12.97 -2.30
N TRP A 134 4.55 13.14 -1.53
CA TRP A 134 3.58 12.10 -1.27
C TRP A 134 2.34 12.26 -2.16
N ASN A 135 2.25 11.45 -3.18
CA ASN A 135 1.21 11.56 -4.19
C ASN A 135 -0.13 10.96 -3.71
N PRO A 136 -1.21 11.75 -3.58
CA PRO A 136 -2.51 11.25 -3.14
C PRO A 136 -3.19 10.30 -4.13
N PHE A 137 -2.83 10.33 -5.42
CA PHE A 137 -3.31 9.35 -6.41
C PHE A 137 -2.65 7.97 -6.26
N ARG A 138 -1.64 7.82 -5.41
CA ARG A 138 -0.94 6.56 -5.14
C ARG A 138 -1.04 6.12 -3.69
N SER A 139 -1.70 6.88 -2.86
CA SER A 139 -1.82 6.60 -1.43
C SER A 139 -3.15 7.08 -0.89
N LYS A 140 -3.98 6.15 -0.50
CA LYS A 140 -5.31 6.44 0.07
C LYS A 140 -5.20 7.23 1.38
N LEU A 141 -4.13 7.00 2.17
CA LEU A 141 -3.87 7.79 3.37
C LEU A 141 -3.57 9.26 3.00
N ALA A 142 -2.73 9.50 1.98
CA ALA A 142 -2.47 10.85 1.49
C ALA A 142 -3.74 11.51 0.94
N ALA A 143 -4.55 10.77 0.19
CA ALA A 143 -5.83 11.24 -0.32
C ALA A 143 -6.78 11.64 0.82
N GLY A 144 -6.86 10.84 1.89
CA GLY A 144 -7.63 11.17 3.09
C GLY A 144 -7.14 12.46 3.75
N ILE A 145 -5.83 12.64 3.90
CA ILE A 145 -5.23 13.86 4.47
C ILE A 145 -5.58 15.08 3.62
N MET A 146 -5.44 14.98 2.29
CA MET A 146 -5.77 16.06 1.36
C MET A 146 -7.28 16.40 1.37
N ASN A 147 -8.13 15.41 1.60
CA ASN A 147 -9.58 15.61 1.71
C ASN A 147 -10.03 16.01 3.12
N GLY A 148 -9.09 16.34 4.00
CA GLY A 148 -9.39 16.96 5.27
C GLY A 148 -9.50 16.03 6.46
N LEU A 149 -9.06 14.76 6.36
CA LEU A 149 -9.00 13.83 7.49
C LEU A 149 -8.41 14.54 8.73
N GLU A 150 -9.18 14.62 9.80
CA GLU A 150 -8.83 15.44 10.98
C GLU A 150 -7.61 14.88 11.71
N ARG A 151 -7.55 13.55 11.89
CA ARG A 151 -6.45 12.88 12.60
C ARG A 151 -6.06 11.57 11.92
N ILE A 152 -4.75 11.40 11.73
CA ILE A 152 -4.18 10.13 11.22
C ILE A 152 -3.74 9.19 12.34
N HIS A 153 -3.80 9.61 13.60
CA HIS A 153 -3.40 8.83 14.77
C HIS A 153 -2.01 8.17 14.66
N MET A 154 -1.14 8.78 13.86
CA MET A 154 0.26 8.40 13.67
C MET A 154 1.10 9.65 13.92
N ALA A 155 2.15 9.51 14.70
CA ALA A 155 3.08 10.59 15.04
C ALA A 155 4.50 10.02 15.15
N PRO A 156 5.54 10.85 15.16
CA PRO A 156 6.90 10.39 15.43
C PRO A 156 6.95 9.54 16.70
N GLY A 157 7.62 8.38 16.62
CA GLY A 157 7.73 7.40 17.70
C GLY A 157 6.55 6.42 17.85
N SER A 158 5.44 6.59 17.13
CA SER A 158 4.30 5.67 17.18
C SER A 158 4.64 4.30 16.63
N LYS A 159 3.91 3.28 17.09
CA LYS A 159 3.94 1.91 16.55
C LYS A 159 2.68 1.67 15.73
N VAL A 160 2.86 1.27 14.49
CA VAL A 160 1.77 1.09 13.52
C VAL A 160 1.77 -0.34 12.97
N LEU A 161 0.61 -0.97 12.92
CA LEU A 161 0.38 -2.19 12.14
C LEU A 161 -0.29 -1.79 10.82
N TYR A 162 0.39 -2.04 9.73
CA TYR A 162 -0.09 -1.74 8.39
C TYR A 162 -0.53 -3.02 7.69
N LEU A 163 -1.83 -3.15 7.42
CA LEU A 163 -2.42 -4.31 6.73
C LEU A 163 -2.63 -3.98 5.23
N GLY A 164 -2.05 -4.79 4.35
CA GLY A 164 -2.07 -4.56 2.90
C GLY A 164 -0.95 -3.62 2.44
N ALA A 165 0.28 -3.93 2.81
CA ALA A 165 1.45 -3.08 2.57
C ALA A 165 1.84 -2.93 1.09
N ALA A 166 1.38 -3.85 0.23
CA ALA A 166 1.73 -3.91 -1.19
C ALA A 166 3.26 -3.82 -1.41
N SER A 167 3.72 -3.02 -2.35
CA SER A 167 5.15 -2.81 -2.63
C SER A 167 5.84 -1.82 -1.68
N GLY A 168 5.14 -1.31 -0.65
CA GLY A 168 5.72 -0.41 0.33
C GLY A 168 5.62 1.08 0.01
N THR A 169 4.87 1.49 -1.03
CA THR A 169 4.70 2.90 -1.41
C THR A 169 4.23 3.76 -0.25
N THR A 170 3.04 3.49 0.30
CA THR A 170 2.50 4.23 1.45
C THR A 170 3.27 3.93 2.73
N VAL A 171 3.67 2.66 2.92
CA VAL A 171 4.47 2.23 4.09
C VAL A 171 5.75 3.06 4.23
N SER A 172 6.42 3.40 3.13
CA SER A 172 7.65 4.20 3.18
C SER A 172 7.41 5.64 3.67
N HIS A 173 6.25 6.23 3.36
CA HIS A 173 5.86 7.53 3.90
C HIS A 173 5.44 7.43 5.37
N VAL A 174 4.73 6.36 5.75
CA VAL A 174 4.44 6.09 7.16
C VAL A 174 5.75 5.91 7.93
N SER A 175 6.73 5.17 7.40
CA SER A 175 8.07 5.05 7.98
C SER A 175 8.73 6.42 8.20
N ASP A 176 8.65 7.32 7.20
CA ASP A 176 9.17 8.70 7.33
C ASP A 176 8.44 9.49 8.44
N ILE A 177 7.12 9.35 8.56
CA ILE A 177 6.30 10.01 9.59
C ILE A 177 6.70 9.54 10.99
N LEU A 178 6.85 8.23 11.16
CA LEU A 178 7.17 7.63 12.45
C LEU A 178 8.60 7.94 12.90
N GLY A 179 9.51 8.17 11.96
CA GLY A 179 10.92 8.41 12.25
C GLY A 179 11.63 7.17 12.80
N PRO A 180 12.90 7.32 13.22
CA PRO A 180 13.75 6.19 13.65
C PRO A 180 13.28 5.53 14.94
N GLU A 181 12.58 6.25 15.80
CA GLU A 181 12.06 5.76 17.09
C GLU A 181 10.73 5.02 16.98
N GLY A 182 10.03 5.19 15.84
CA GLY A 182 8.78 4.48 15.57
C GLY A 182 8.99 3.16 14.87
N VAL A 183 7.92 2.37 14.74
CA VAL A 183 7.95 1.08 14.04
C VAL A 183 6.68 0.91 13.21
N VAL A 184 6.84 0.46 11.98
CA VAL A 184 5.72 -0.01 11.15
C VAL A 184 5.87 -1.51 10.86
N TYR A 185 4.92 -2.30 11.37
CA TYR A 185 4.78 -3.71 11.02
C TYR A 185 3.94 -3.80 9.75
N ALA A 186 4.54 -4.18 8.65
CA ALA A 186 3.93 -4.13 7.32
C ALA A 186 3.55 -5.54 6.85
N VAL A 187 2.24 -5.86 6.90
CA VAL A 187 1.71 -7.17 6.51
C VAL A 187 1.27 -7.15 5.06
N GLU A 188 1.79 -8.09 4.27
CA GLU A 188 1.46 -8.23 2.85
C GLU A 188 1.31 -9.72 2.50
N PHE A 189 0.19 -10.06 1.87
CA PHE A 189 -0.11 -11.45 1.48
C PHE A 189 0.65 -11.89 0.23
N SER A 190 0.80 -10.99 -0.74
CA SER A 190 1.40 -11.30 -2.03
C SER A 190 2.92 -11.45 -1.92
N HIS A 191 3.46 -12.61 -2.21
CA HIS A 191 4.90 -12.83 -2.27
C HIS A 191 5.61 -11.97 -3.31
N ARG A 192 4.92 -11.58 -4.40
CA ARG A 192 5.47 -10.69 -5.42
C ARG A 192 5.68 -9.30 -4.87
N SER A 193 4.61 -8.69 -4.34
CA SER A 193 4.68 -7.36 -3.71
C SER A 193 5.58 -7.37 -2.47
N GLY A 194 5.58 -8.48 -1.74
CA GLY A 194 6.42 -8.69 -0.56
C GLY A 194 7.92 -8.63 -0.86
N ARG A 195 8.38 -9.03 -2.05
CA ARG A 195 9.79 -8.86 -2.45
C ARG A 195 10.17 -7.38 -2.57
N ASP A 196 9.29 -6.57 -3.13
CA ASP A 196 9.51 -5.13 -3.25
C ASP A 196 9.50 -4.48 -1.86
N LEU A 197 8.55 -4.87 -1.00
CA LEU A 197 8.48 -4.42 0.38
C LEU A 197 9.74 -4.77 1.18
N LEU A 198 10.28 -5.99 1.02
CA LEU A 198 11.54 -6.40 1.62
C LEU A 198 12.71 -5.53 1.16
N ASN A 199 12.74 -5.13 -0.12
CA ASN A 199 13.76 -4.22 -0.62
C ASN A 199 13.65 -2.83 0.01
N VAL A 200 12.45 -2.31 0.19
CA VAL A 200 12.20 -1.04 0.92
C VAL A 200 12.68 -1.14 2.37
N ALA A 201 12.37 -2.25 3.05
CA ALA A 201 12.73 -2.47 4.45
C ALA A 201 14.25 -2.59 4.69
N LYS A 202 15.04 -3.03 3.69
CA LYS A 202 16.52 -3.09 3.81
C LYS A 202 17.15 -1.74 4.14
N HIS A 203 16.58 -0.66 3.63
CA HIS A 203 17.10 0.70 3.78
C HIS A 203 16.37 1.47 4.89
N ARG A 204 15.25 0.96 5.39
CA ARG A 204 14.39 1.58 6.40
C ARG A 204 14.22 0.66 7.60
N THR A 205 15.08 0.84 8.59
CA THR A 205 15.21 -0.04 9.75
C THR A 205 13.98 -0.07 10.65
N ASN A 206 13.09 0.91 10.53
CA ASN A 206 11.83 0.99 11.26
C ASN A 206 10.65 0.28 10.56
N ILE A 207 10.89 -0.39 9.41
CA ILE A 207 9.90 -1.23 8.73
C ILE A 207 10.18 -2.69 9.05
N VAL A 208 9.20 -3.38 9.62
CA VAL A 208 9.22 -4.83 9.85
C VAL A 208 8.28 -5.48 8.83
N PRO A 209 8.81 -6.02 7.72
CA PRO A 209 7.99 -6.65 6.68
C PRO A 209 7.55 -8.05 7.12
N ILE A 210 6.25 -8.36 6.94
CA ILE A 210 5.63 -9.61 7.32
C ILE A 210 4.87 -10.15 6.11
N ILE A 211 5.36 -11.24 5.51
CA ILE A 211 4.73 -11.82 4.32
C ILE A 211 3.80 -12.94 4.76
N GLU A 212 2.59 -12.53 5.16
CA GLU A 212 1.55 -13.41 5.70
C GLU A 212 0.14 -12.87 5.40
N ASP A 213 -0.85 -13.74 5.57
CA ASP A 213 -2.26 -13.37 5.42
C ASP A 213 -2.77 -12.67 6.69
N ALA A 214 -3.22 -11.42 6.54
CA ALA A 214 -3.75 -10.61 7.62
C ALA A 214 -5.00 -11.20 8.31
N ARG A 215 -5.67 -12.18 7.69
CA ARG A 215 -6.78 -12.93 8.30
C ARG A 215 -6.33 -13.89 9.41
N HIS A 216 -5.03 -14.15 9.51
CA HIS A 216 -4.45 -15.13 10.43
C HIS A 216 -3.38 -14.49 11.34
N PRO A 217 -3.74 -13.57 12.25
CA PRO A 217 -2.78 -12.85 13.10
C PRO A 217 -1.94 -13.77 14.00
N HIS A 218 -2.45 -14.95 14.35
CA HIS A 218 -1.71 -15.95 15.13
C HIS A 218 -0.40 -16.39 14.47
N LYS A 219 -0.29 -16.32 13.14
CA LYS A 219 0.93 -16.71 12.42
C LYS A 219 2.09 -15.75 12.63
N TYR A 220 1.81 -14.49 12.85
CA TYR A 220 2.83 -13.46 13.04
C TYR A 220 2.79 -12.79 14.42
N ARG A 221 2.06 -13.35 15.36
CA ARG A 221 1.92 -12.80 16.71
C ARG A 221 3.25 -12.62 17.44
N MET A 222 4.26 -13.44 17.12
CA MET A 222 5.58 -13.35 17.74
C MET A 222 6.44 -12.21 17.19
N LEU A 223 6.03 -11.62 16.05
CA LEU A 223 6.76 -10.55 15.38
C LEU A 223 6.22 -9.16 15.72
N VAL A 224 4.96 -9.08 16.12
CA VAL A 224 4.23 -7.81 16.32
C VAL A 224 4.00 -7.58 17.80
N GLY A 225 4.48 -6.45 18.30
CA GLY A 225 4.13 -5.95 19.64
C GLY A 225 2.81 -5.18 19.66
N MET A 226 2.43 -4.66 20.84
CA MET A 226 1.25 -3.78 20.94
C MET A 226 1.49 -2.48 20.16
N VAL A 227 0.51 -2.10 19.34
CA VAL A 227 0.57 -0.93 18.46
C VAL A 227 -0.43 0.15 18.88
N ASP A 228 -0.11 1.39 18.53
CA ASP A 228 -0.96 2.55 18.79
C ASP A 228 -2.06 2.68 17.74
N THR A 229 -1.74 2.29 16.49
CA THR A 229 -2.64 2.45 15.34
C THR A 229 -2.55 1.25 14.41
N ILE A 230 -3.71 0.83 13.89
CA ILE A 230 -3.81 -0.08 12.74
C ILE A 230 -4.24 0.74 11.53
N PHE A 231 -3.48 0.66 10.44
CA PHE A 231 -3.92 1.14 9.13
C PHE A 231 -4.24 -0.05 8.23
N SER A 232 -5.41 -0.04 7.59
CA SER A 232 -5.84 -1.11 6.70
C SER A 232 -6.17 -0.60 5.30
N ASP A 233 -5.48 -1.14 4.31
CA ASP A 233 -5.75 -0.97 2.87
C ASP A 233 -5.90 -2.35 2.20
N VAL A 234 -6.73 -3.20 2.78
CA VAL A 234 -6.98 -4.57 2.31
C VAL A 234 -8.26 -4.56 1.49
N ALA A 235 -8.15 -4.74 0.18
CA ALA A 235 -9.29 -4.77 -0.74
C ALA A 235 -10.01 -6.14 -0.69
N GLN A 236 -10.58 -6.49 0.46
CA GLN A 236 -11.33 -7.74 0.68
C GLN A 236 -12.75 -7.43 1.17
N PRO A 237 -13.75 -8.29 0.86
CA PRO A 237 -15.12 -8.09 1.32
C PRO A 237 -15.26 -8.06 2.84
N ASP A 238 -14.38 -8.75 3.56
CA ASP A 238 -14.40 -8.89 5.02
C ASP A 238 -13.35 -8.03 5.74
N GLN A 239 -12.96 -6.90 5.14
CA GLN A 239 -11.85 -6.08 5.65
C GLN A 239 -12.07 -5.58 7.09
N SER A 240 -13.28 -5.19 7.47
CA SER A 240 -13.58 -4.76 8.85
C SER A 240 -13.37 -5.91 9.84
N ARG A 241 -13.71 -7.14 9.47
CA ARG A 241 -13.42 -8.32 10.28
C ARG A 241 -11.91 -8.57 10.40
N ILE A 242 -11.16 -8.40 9.30
CA ILE A 242 -9.69 -8.52 9.32
C ILE A 242 -9.09 -7.51 10.30
N VAL A 243 -9.54 -6.26 10.28
CA VAL A 243 -9.10 -5.24 11.25
C VAL A 243 -9.47 -5.64 12.67
N GLY A 244 -10.69 -6.12 12.91
CA GLY A 244 -11.16 -6.56 14.23
C GLY A 244 -10.29 -7.66 14.83
N VAL A 245 -10.02 -8.74 14.08
CA VAL A 245 -9.18 -9.84 14.58
C VAL A 245 -7.73 -9.40 14.84
N ASN A 246 -7.19 -8.46 14.05
CA ASN A 246 -5.87 -7.91 14.33
C ASN A 246 -5.87 -6.98 15.54
N ALA A 247 -6.95 -6.24 15.76
CA ALA A 247 -7.06 -5.37 16.93
C ALA A 247 -7.09 -6.15 18.25
N GLU A 248 -7.77 -7.27 18.29
CA GLU A 248 -7.80 -8.16 19.46
C GLU A 248 -6.39 -8.65 19.87
N TRP A 249 -5.48 -8.80 18.90
CA TRP A 249 -4.12 -9.30 19.15
C TRP A 249 -3.12 -8.19 19.44
N PHE A 250 -3.25 -7.05 18.76
CA PHE A 250 -2.15 -6.10 18.65
C PHE A 250 -2.50 -4.67 19.03
N LEU A 251 -3.79 -4.27 18.96
CA LEU A 251 -4.13 -2.87 19.19
C LEU A 251 -4.27 -2.60 20.69
N LYS A 252 -3.63 -1.54 21.14
CA LYS A 252 -3.79 -1.05 22.52
C LYS A 252 -5.23 -0.68 22.80
N ASP A 253 -5.66 -0.79 24.04
CA ASP A 253 -6.94 -0.19 24.46
C ASP A 253 -6.91 1.30 24.18
N GLU A 254 -8.05 1.83 23.70
CA GLU A 254 -8.18 3.20 23.19
C GLU A 254 -7.31 3.53 21.95
N GLY A 255 -6.58 2.56 21.40
CA GLY A 255 -5.88 2.69 20.13
C GLY A 255 -6.82 2.92 18.95
N HIS A 256 -6.28 3.28 17.80
CA HIS A 256 -7.09 3.71 16.66
C HIS A 256 -6.90 2.81 15.44
N ALA A 257 -7.97 2.64 14.67
CA ALA A 257 -7.91 2.04 13.34
C ALA A 257 -8.25 3.09 12.28
N ILE A 258 -7.51 3.06 11.18
CA ILE A 258 -7.78 3.84 9.97
C ILE A 258 -7.97 2.84 8.85
N ILE A 259 -9.15 2.83 8.25
CA ILE A 259 -9.56 1.79 7.31
C ILE A 259 -9.93 2.45 5.99
N SER A 260 -9.24 2.06 4.92
CA SER A 260 -9.61 2.45 3.56
C SER A 260 -10.62 1.45 3.00
N ILE A 261 -11.86 1.88 2.85
CA ILE A 261 -12.98 1.06 2.39
C ILE A 261 -13.20 1.29 0.89
N LYS A 262 -13.11 0.23 0.10
CA LYS A 262 -13.50 0.22 -1.31
C LYS A 262 -14.89 -0.39 -1.45
N ALA A 263 -15.89 0.41 -1.74
CA ALA A 263 -17.29 -0.05 -1.80
C ALA A 263 -17.48 -1.21 -2.79
N SER A 264 -16.91 -1.11 -3.98
CA SER A 264 -17.05 -2.13 -5.03
C SER A 264 -16.40 -3.50 -4.72
N CYS A 265 -15.52 -3.59 -3.71
CA CYS A 265 -14.98 -4.87 -3.25
C CYS A 265 -15.93 -5.60 -2.31
N ILE A 266 -16.83 -4.87 -1.67
CA ILE A 266 -17.80 -5.42 -0.69
C ILE A 266 -19.12 -5.71 -1.41
N ASP A 267 -19.66 -4.72 -2.11
CA ASP A 267 -20.87 -4.84 -2.91
C ASP A 267 -20.72 -3.94 -4.15
N SER A 268 -20.70 -4.58 -5.33
CA SER A 268 -20.52 -3.87 -6.61
C SER A 268 -21.81 -3.24 -7.15
N ILE A 269 -22.96 -3.58 -6.57
CA ILE A 269 -24.29 -3.15 -7.03
C ILE A 269 -24.83 -2.03 -6.15
N ALA A 270 -24.59 -2.13 -4.83
CA ALA A 270 -25.11 -1.17 -3.87
C ALA A 270 -24.45 0.22 -4.02
N ASP A 271 -25.20 1.25 -3.64
CA ASP A 271 -24.66 2.60 -3.51
C ASP A 271 -23.48 2.64 -2.51
N PRO A 272 -22.36 3.31 -2.85
CA PRO A 272 -21.19 3.38 -1.98
C PRO A 272 -21.48 3.87 -0.56
N GLY A 273 -22.36 4.87 -0.40
CA GLY A 273 -22.74 5.39 0.91
C GLY A 273 -23.41 4.33 1.79
N THR A 274 -24.27 3.51 1.19
CA THR A 274 -24.93 2.38 1.88
C THR A 274 -23.90 1.32 2.32
N VAL A 275 -22.88 1.05 1.49
CA VAL A 275 -21.82 0.10 1.83
C VAL A 275 -20.99 0.62 3.00
N PHE A 276 -20.59 1.89 2.97
CA PHE A 276 -19.83 2.52 4.05
C PHE A 276 -20.60 2.48 5.38
N ALA A 277 -21.90 2.78 5.35
CA ALA A 277 -22.75 2.72 6.55
C ALA A 277 -22.82 1.30 7.13
N LYS A 278 -22.94 0.27 6.30
CA LYS A 278 -22.93 -1.13 6.74
C LYS A 278 -21.59 -1.52 7.39
N GLU A 279 -20.46 -1.11 6.79
CA GLU A 279 -19.14 -1.38 7.35
C GLU A 279 -18.92 -0.69 8.69
N ILE A 280 -19.42 0.51 8.86
CA ILE A 280 -19.40 1.23 10.15
C ILE A 280 -20.19 0.45 11.23
N GLU A 281 -21.33 -0.13 10.88
CA GLU A 281 -22.08 -0.98 11.83
C GLU A 281 -21.34 -2.28 12.17
N VAL A 282 -20.61 -2.86 11.21
CA VAL A 282 -19.72 -4.02 11.47
C VAL A 282 -18.61 -3.61 12.45
N LEU A 283 -17.97 -2.45 12.25
CA LEU A 283 -16.93 -1.96 13.15
C LEU A 283 -17.45 -1.75 14.57
N ARG A 284 -18.66 -1.22 14.75
CA ARG A 284 -19.28 -1.08 16.08
C ARG A 284 -19.43 -2.42 16.79
N LYS A 285 -19.82 -3.47 16.07
CA LYS A 285 -19.92 -4.84 16.61
C LYS A 285 -18.55 -5.43 17.00
N LEU A 286 -17.48 -4.92 16.38
CA LEU A 286 -16.09 -5.34 16.62
C LEU A 286 -15.37 -4.45 17.66
N GLN A 287 -16.13 -3.84 18.58
CA GLN A 287 -15.59 -3.01 19.66
C GLN A 287 -14.92 -1.70 19.20
N PHE A 288 -15.24 -1.22 18.02
CA PHE A 288 -14.78 0.08 17.55
C PHE A 288 -15.85 1.14 17.71
N THR A 289 -15.43 2.35 18.08
CA THR A 289 -16.23 3.56 18.03
C THR A 289 -15.81 4.38 16.82
N PRO A 290 -16.57 4.38 15.72
CA PRO A 290 -16.25 5.21 14.55
C PRO A 290 -16.20 6.69 14.93
N ARG A 291 -15.20 7.41 14.42
CA ARG A 291 -14.95 8.82 14.73
C ARG A 291 -15.20 9.72 13.53
N GLU A 292 -14.62 9.36 12.38
CA GLU A 292 -14.65 10.19 11.20
C GLU A 292 -14.73 9.32 9.94
N GLN A 293 -15.39 9.82 8.90
CA GLN A 293 -15.44 9.24 7.58
C GLN A 293 -15.17 10.33 6.54
N VAL A 294 -14.21 10.07 5.64
CA VAL A 294 -13.84 10.97 4.56
C VAL A 294 -13.87 10.22 3.24
N THR A 295 -14.56 10.73 2.23
CA THR A 295 -14.52 10.17 0.87
C THR A 295 -13.23 10.57 0.17
N LEU A 296 -12.76 9.73 -0.75
CA LEU A 296 -11.45 9.92 -1.38
C LEU A 296 -11.51 10.54 -2.79
N GLU A 297 -12.69 10.94 -3.30
CA GLU A 297 -12.76 11.70 -4.53
C GLU A 297 -12.05 13.07 -4.39
N PRO A 298 -11.36 13.54 -5.40
CA PRO A 298 -11.24 13.00 -6.77
C PRO A 298 -10.10 11.97 -6.94
N TYR A 299 -9.36 11.62 -5.90
CA TYR A 299 -8.15 10.77 -5.99
C TYR A 299 -8.49 9.31 -6.23
N GLU A 300 -9.49 8.81 -5.53
CA GLU A 300 -9.95 7.41 -5.62
C GLU A 300 -11.48 7.36 -5.66
N ARG A 301 -12.03 6.70 -6.68
CA ARG A 301 -13.48 6.62 -6.89
C ARG A 301 -14.11 5.53 -6.03
N ALA A 302 -15.26 5.85 -5.41
CA ALA A 302 -16.02 4.92 -4.55
C ALA A 302 -15.17 4.35 -3.38
N HIS A 303 -14.28 5.19 -2.84
CA HIS A 303 -13.51 4.88 -1.65
C HIS A 303 -13.81 5.87 -0.53
N ALA A 304 -13.74 5.38 0.70
CA ALA A 304 -13.76 6.23 1.90
C ALA A 304 -12.70 5.74 2.89
N VAL A 305 -12.16 6.67 3.67
CA VAL A 305 -11.37 6.37 4.85
C VAL A 305 -12.26 6.56 6.07
N VAL A 306 -12.27 5.56 6.94
CA VAL A 306 -12.97 5.61 8.22
C VAL A 306 -11.94 5.52 9.34
N THR A 307 -12.00 6.43 10.30
CA THR A 307 -11.25 6.33 11.54
C THR A 307 -12.14 5.84 12.66
N ALA A 308 -11.61 4.95 13.50
CA ALA A 308 -12.35 4.39 14.61
C ALA A 308 -11.43 4.14 15.81
N GLN A 309 -11.96 4.34 17.00
CA GLN A 309 -11.24 4.05 18.25
C GLN A 309 -11.64 2.69 18.78
N TYR A 310 -10.67 1.89 19.12
CA TYR A 310 -10.87 0.55 19.69
C TYR A 310 -11.07 0.61 21.19
N LYS A 311 -11.98 -0.21 21.70
CA LYS A 311 -12.17 -0.40 23.11
C LYS A 311 -12.09 -1.87 23.43
N ALA A 312 -10.98 -2.26 24.04
CA ALA A 312 -10.75 -3.65 24.38
C ALA A 312 -11.88 -4.19 25.30
N PRO A 313 -12.37 -5.42 25.08
CA PRO A 313 -13.34 -6.03 25.95
C PRO A 313 -12.76 -6.14 27.37
N LYS A 314 -13.52 -5.70 28.37
CA LYS A 314 -13.14 -5.89 29.78
C LYS A 314 -13.09 -7.39 30.05
N LYS A 315 -11.92 -7.88 30.43
CA LYS A 315 -11.72 -9.25 30.91
C LYS A 315 -12.40 -9.48 32.24
#